data_e6d389530b50afc485a5e0b565b4ecb3
#
_entry.id   e6d389530b50afc485a5e0b565b4ecb3
#
_cell.length_a   1.000
_cell.length_b   1.000
_cell.length_c   1.000
_cell.angle_alpha   90.00
_cell.angle_beta   90.00
_cell.angle_gamma   90.00
#
_symmetry.space_group_name_H-M   'P 1'
#
loop_
_entity.id
_entity.type
_entity.pdbx_description
1 polymer ?
#
loop_
_entity_poly.entity_id
_entity_poly.type
_entity_poly.pdbx_seq_one_letter_code
_entity_poly.pdbx_strand_id
1 'polypeptide(L)'
;MTQISLELIPRTRSGLRAELAAVREHFPSVGTVNIPDLTRFSTRSWEACAFGRPHFRTIPHVRAIDLNPGEALPMAEPMAAHGIEDVLIITGDAPSDMTRRVYNVDAEQAIRRFARELPHVRVYAGLDPYRQSFAQERDYLERKLDAGAVGFFTQPFFDLRLMEAYADLIPEGAEVWWGLTNVTTEGSVNYWASRNRAVYPRSFEPTLEWNRRLAGDALHFARERGQHIYFQPIRTDVVEYLGGIL
;
A
#
# COMPACT_ATOMS: atom_id res chain seq x y z
N MET A 1 1.51 4.52 -18.81
CA MET A 1 0.58 3.35 -18.81
C MET A 1 0.25 3.02 -17.37
N THR A 2 -1.01 2.85 -17.01
CA THR A 2 -1.47 2.50 -15.65
C THR A 2 -0.92 1.12 -15.24
N GLN A 3 -0.23 1.07 -14.12
CA GLN A 3 0.21 -0.18 -13.52
C GLN A 3 -0.81 -0.64 -12.48
N ILE A 4 -0.91 -1.96 -12.31
CA ILE A 4 -1.83 -2.58 -11.35
C ILE A 4 -1.00 -3.39 -10.36
N SER A 5 -1.26 -3.18 -9.06
CA SER A 5 -0.64 -3.94 -7.97
C SER A 5 -1.68 -4.70 -7.15
N LEU A 6 -1.27 -5.81 -6.59
CA LEU A 6 -2.02 -6.51 -5.55
C LEU A 6 -1.24 -6.49 -4.24
N GLU A 7 -1.94 -6.16 -3.15
CA GLU A 7 -1.38 -6.29 -1.81
C GLU A 7 -1.60 -7.71 -1.30
N LEU A 8 -0.50 -8.44 -1.09
CA LEU A 8 -0.52 -9.82 -0.63
C LEU A 8 0.04 -9.92 0.79
N ILE A 9 -0.70 -10.59 1.65
CA ILE A 9 -0.35 -10.71 3.07
C ILE A 9 0.52 -11.96 3.29
N PRO A 10 1.77 -11.85 3.80
CA PRO A 10 2.69 -12.96 3.96
C PRO A 10 2.38 -13.80 5.22
N ARG A 11 1.18 -14.39 5.29
CA ARG A 11 0.74 -15.20 6.43
C ARG A 11 1.65 -16.41 6.66
N THR A 12 1.93 -17.13 5.57
CA THR A 12 2.91 -18.22 5.51
C THR A 12 3.66 -18.17 4.19
N ARG A 13 4.89 -18.71 4.15
CA ARG A 13 5.68 -18.75 2.90
C ARG A 13 5.01 -19.57 1.79
N SER A 14 4.39 -20.70 2.14
CA SER A 14 3.67 -21.56 1.19
C SER A 14 2.39 -20.88 0.67
N GLY A 15 1.62 -20.25 1.56
CA GLY A 15 0.42 -19.51 1.18
C GLY A 15 0.73 -18.34 0.24
N LEU A 16 1.75 -17.53 0.56
CA LEU A 16 2.16 -16.44 -0.30
C LEU A 16 2.60 -16.93 -1.70
N ARG A 17 3.35 -18.04 -1.77
CA ARG A 17 3.74 -18.61 -3.07
C ARG A 17 2.55 -19.07 -3.88
N ALA A 18 1.55 -19.66 -3.24
CA ALA A 18 0.30 -20.07 -3.89
C ALA A 18 -0.49 -18.85 -4.40
N GLU A 19 -0.62 -17.79 -3.57
CA GLU A 19 -1.26 -16.53 -3.97
C GLU A 19 -0.53 -15.87 -5.16
N LEU A 20 0.81 -15.79 -5.13
CA LEU A 20 1.61 -15.27 -6.25
C LEU A 20 1.41 -16.08 -7.54
N ALA A 21 1.34 -17.41 -7.45
CA ALA A 21 1.07 -18.27 -8.60
C ALA A 21 -0.33 -18.03 -9.17
N ALA A 22 -1.35 -17.95 -8.31
CA ALA A 22 -2.72 -17.65 -8.72
C ALA A 22 -2.84 -16.27 -9.38
N VAL A 23 -2.19 -15.25 -8.83
CA VAL A 23 -2.17 -13.90 -9.43
C VAL A 23 -1.58 -13.95 -10.84
N ARG A 24 -0.45 -14.63 -11.02
CA ARG A 24 0.20 -14.77 -12.34
C ARG A 24 -0.68 -15.51 -13.36
N GLU A 25 -1.40 -16.52 -12.91
CA GLU A 25 -2.27 -17.35 -13.76
C GLU A 25 -3.54 -16.59 -14.17
N HIS A 26 -4.20 -15.94 -13.23
CA HIS A 26 -5.52 -15.35 -13.45
C HIS A 26 -5.49 -13.89 -13.87
N PHE A 27 -4.40 -13.14 -13.55
CA PHE A 27 -4.32 -11.70 -13.76
C PHE A 27 -3.02 -11.28 -14.47
N PRO A 28 -2.86 -11.58 -15.76
CA PRO A 28 -1.64 -11.21 -16.51
C PRO A 28 -1.41 -9.70 -16.63
N SER A 29 -2.44 -8.88 -16.36
CA SER A 29 -2.35 -7.41 -16.30
C SER A 29 -1.68 -6.90 -15.01
N VAL A 30 -1.56 -7.73 -13.97
CA VAL A 30 -0.92 -7.37 -12.71
C VAL A 30 0.58 -7.53 -12.85
N GLY A 31 1.30 -6.43 -12.94
CA GLY A 31 2.76 -6.41 -13.05
C GLY A 31 3.48 -6.17 -11.71
N THR A 32 2.73 -5.77 -10.68
CA THR A 32 3.30 -5.35 -9.39
C THR A 32 2.59 -6.07 -8.24
N VAL A 33 3.36 -6.38 -7.18
CA VAL A 33 2.81 -6.79 -5.88
C VAL A 33 3.43 -5.95 -4.78
N ASN A 34 2.62 -5.51 -3.83
CA ASN A 34 3.10 -4.83 -2.63
C ASN A 34 2.78 -5.70 -1.41
N ILE A 35 3.70 -5.74 -0.45
CA ILE A 35 3.63 -6.65 0.69
C ILE A 35 3.75 -5.87 2.00
N PRO A 36 2.70 -5.89 2.85
CA PRO A 36 2.73 -5.17 4.11
C PRO A 36 3.65 -5.85 5.14
N ASP A 37 4.32 -5.03 5.96
CA ASP A 37 5.14 -5.50 7.06
C ASP A 37 4.31 -5.69 8.32
N LEU A 38 3.69 -6.85 8.44
CA LEU A 38 2.83 -7.20 9.56
C LEU A 38 3.62 -7.97 10.62
N THR A 39 3.92 -7.30 11.70
CA THR A 39 4.82 -7.76 12.78
C THR A 39 4.37 -9.04 13.51
N ARG A 40 3.10 -9.45 13.34
CA ARG A 40 2.56 -10.71 13.84
C ARG A 40 3.02 -11.95 13.03
N PHE A 41 3.60 -11.73 11.83
CA PHE A 41 4.14 -12.80 11.02
C PHE A 41 5.67 -12.81 11.11
N SER A 42 6.26 -14.00 10.97
CA SER A 42 7.72 -14.19 11.06
C SER A 42 8.48 -13.69 9.82
N THR A 43 7.80 -13.65 8.66
CA THR A 43 8.42 -13.22 7.40
C THR A 43 8.24 -11.71 7.25
N ARG A 44 9.35 -10.99 7.10
CA ARG A 44 9.34 -9.55 6.86
C ARG A 44 8.92 -9.25 5.42
N SER A 45 8.39 -8.05 5.18
CA SER A 45 7.89 -7.64 3.86
C SER A 45 8.93 -7.78 2.75
N TRP A 46 10.18 -7.36 2.99
CA TRP A 46 11.27 -7.47 2.01
C TRP A 46 11.71 -8.91 1.74
N GLU A 47 11.66 -9.81 2.74
CA GLU A 47 11.89 -11.23 2.54
C GLU A 47 10.76 -11.87 1.73
N ALA A 48 9.54 -11.46 2.00
CA ALA A 48 8.36 -11.93 1.26
C ALA A 48 8.38 -11.45 -0.21
N CYS A 49 8.81 -10.20 -0.45
CA CYS A 49 8.99 -9.65 -1.79
C CYS A 49 9.97 -10.45 -2.65
N ALA A 50 11.01 -11.03 -2.05
CA ALA A 50 11.96 -11.90 -2.75
C ALA A 50 11.28 -13.09 -3.46
N PHE A 51 10.17 -13.62 -2.93
CA PHE A 51 9.43 -14.72 -3.57
C PHE A 51 8.67 -14.26 -4.83
N GLY A 52 8.22 -13.01 -4.87
CA GLY A 52 7.50 -12.43 -6.01
C GLY A 52 8.43 -11.88 -7.10
N ARG A 53 9.65 -11.49 -6.74
CA ARG A 53 10.58 -10.75 -7.61
C ARG A 53 10.87 -11.40 -8.97
N PRO A 54 10.91 -12.73 -9.11
CA PRO A 54 11.12 -13.36 -10.42
C PRO A 54 10.01 -13.09 -11.44
N HIS A 55 8.83 -12.68 -11.02
CA HIS A 55 7.64 -12.54 -11.88
C HIS A 55 6.98 -11.16 -11.80
N PHE A 56 7.24 -10.40 -10.75
CA PHE A 56 6.58 -9.12 -10.47
C PHE A 56 7.60 -8.06 -10.08
N ARG A 57 7.29 -6.82 -10.34
CA ARG A 57 7.84 -5.70 -9.58
C ARG A 57 7.31 -5.83 -8.14
N THR A 58 8.19 -5.77 -7.15
CA THR A 58 7.79 -5.98 -5.76
C THR A 58 8.09 -4.77 -4.91
N ILE A 59 7.14 -4.38 -4.05
CA ILE A 59 7.22 -3.18 -3.20
C ILE A 59 6.98 -3.60 -1.75
N PRO A 60 8.04 -3.80 -0.93
CA PRO A 60 7.87 -4.05 0.49
C PRO A 60 7.42 -2.78 1.21
N HIS A 61 6.49 -2.92 2.17
CA HIS A 61 6.22 -1.85 3.10
C HIS A 61 7.26 -1.86 4.22
N VAL A 62 7.69 -0.69 4.63
CA VAL A 62 8.62 -0.50 5.76
C VAL A 62 7.99 0.47 6.75
N ARG A 63 7.98 0.06 8.01
CA ARG A 63 7.44 0.84 9.12
C ARG A 63 8.55 1.73 9.69
N ALA A 64 8.37 3.05 9.64
CA ALA A 64 9.35 4.01 10.11
C ALA A 64 9.71 3.81 11.60
N ILE A 65 8.69 3.57 12.45
CA ILE A 65 8.89 3.36 13.88
C ILE A 65 9.71 2.11 14.25
N ASP A 66 9.92 1.18 13.33
CA ASP A 66 10.73 -0.02 13.54
C ASP A 66 12.22 0.20 13.18
N LEU A 67 12.56 1.35 12.59
CA LEU A 67 13.93 1.65 12.16
C LEU A 67 14.76 2.24 13.30
N ASN A 68 15.78 1.52 13.75
CA ASN A 68 16.75 2.06 14.69
C ASN A 68 17.63 3.12 14.01
N PRO A 69 17.65 4.38 14.50
CA PRO A 69 18.50 5.43 13.90
C PRO A 69 20.00 5.14 13.99
N GLY A 70 20.43 4.35 14.97
CA GLY A 70 21.84 4.01 15.23
C GLY A 70 22.34 2.74 14.53
N GLU A 71 21.50 2.03 13.78
CA GLU A 71 21.86 0.77 13.11
C GLU A 71 21.66 0.89 11.60
N ALA A 72 22.31 0.05 10.81
CA ALA A 72 22.07 -0.06 9.37
C ALA A 72 20.61 -0.44 9.07
N LEU A 73 20.10 -0.07 7.87
CA LEU A 73 18.77 -0.47 7.41
C LEU A 73 18.72 -2.00 7.23
N PRO A 74 17.91 -2.74 8.00
CA PRO A 74 17.94 -4.22 8.00
C PRO A 74 17.49 -4.84 6.68
N MET A 75 16.81 -4.07 5.83
CA MET A 75 16.35 -4.51 4.51
C MET A 75 17.35 -4.19 3.38
N ALA A 76 18.40 -3.40 3.62
CA ALA A 76 19.30 -2.94 2.57
C ALA A 76 19.97 -4.09 1.80
N GLU A 77 20.61 -5.01 2.52
CA GLU A 77 21.27 -6.18 1.92
C GLU A 77 20.26 -7.14 1.26
N PRO A 78 19.15 -7.57 1.91
CA PRO A 78 18.14 -8.39 1.26
C PRO A 78 17.52 -7.76 0.01
N MET A 79 17.24 -6.45 0.02
CA MET A 79 16.70 -5.75 -1.15
C MET A 79 17.71 -5.76 -2.30
N ALA A 80 18.97 -5.42 -2.04
CA ALA A 80 20.02 -5.45 -3.03
C ALA A 80 20.25 -6.86 -3.62
N ALA A 81 20.29 -7.88 -2.77
CA ALA A 81 20.48 -9.27 -3.19
C ALA A 81 19.39 -9.79 -4.13
N HIS A 82 18.18 -9.25 -4.03
CA HIS A 82 17.02 -9.64 -4.85
C HIS A 82 16.64 -8.61 -5.92
N GLY A 83 17.39 -7.52 -6.08
CA GLY A 83 17.12 -6.46 -7.05
C GLY A 83 15.77 -5.74 -6.76
N ILE A 84 15.40 -5.57 -5.50
CA ILE A 84 14.20 -4.83 -5.08
C ILE A 84 14.58 -3.34 -5.06
N GLU A 85 14.00 -2.57 -5.95
CA GLU A 85 14.33 -1.16 -6.19
C GLU A 85 13.23 -0.19 -5.76
N ASP A 86 12.17 -0.70 -5.15
CA ASP A 86 11.04 0.10 -4.68
C ASP A 86 10.73 -0.23 -3.23
N VAL A 87 10.23 0.77 -2.49
CA VAL A 87 9.77 0.61 -1.11
C VAL A 87 8.61 1.55 -0.81
N LEU A 88 7.67 1.08 0.01
CA LEU A 88 6.63 1.94 0.58
C LEU A 88 6.93 2.21 2.06
N ILE A 89 7.18 3.46 2.41
CA ILE A 89 7.38 3.91 3.79
C ILE A 89 6.04 4.30 4.41
N ILE A 90 5.72 3.66 5.52
CA ILE A 90 4.57 4.00 6.37
C ILE A 90 5.07 4.30 7.78
N THR A 91 4.32 5.08 8.55
CA THR A 91 4.67 5.35 9.95
C THR A 91 4.70 4.06 10.77
N GLY A 92 3.68 3.22 10.61
CA GLY A 92 3.44 2.03 11.43
C GLY A 92 2.70 2.36 12.73
N ASP A 93 1.95 1.38 13.24
CA ASP A 93 1.25 1.51 14.52
C ASP A 93 2.16 1.03 15.66
N ALA A 94 2.12 1.75 16.78
CA ALA A 94 2.81 1.32 17.99
C ALA A 94 2.21 -0.01 18.48
N PRO A 95 3.05 -0.94 19.01
CA PRO A 95 2.55 -2.18 19.58
C PRO A 95 1.67 -1.87 20.80
N SER A 96 0.54 -2.58 20.92
CA SER A 96 -0.41 -2.40 22.02
C SER A 96 0.10 -2.92 23.37
N ASP A 97 1.10 -3.77 23.36
CA ASP A 97 1.55 -4.59 24.49
C ASP A 97 3.02 -4.37 24.88
N MET A 98 3.68 -3.37 24.32
CA MET A 98 5.10 -3.05 24.56
C MET A 98 6.08 -4.24 24.34
N THR A 99 5.66 -5.27 23.61
CA THR A 99 6.48 -6.47 23.34
C THR A 99 7.61 -6.19 22.35
N ARG A 100 7.57 -5.04 21.66
CA ARG A 100 8.55 -4.63 20.66
C ARG A 100 9.07 -3.24 20.93
N ARG A 101 10.37 -3.08 20.73
CA ARG A 101 10.98 -1.76 20.72
C ARG A 101 10.53 -0.99 19.46
N VAL A 102 10.12 0.24 19.68
CA VAL A 102 9.86 1.22 18.61
C VAL A 102 10.73 2.45 18.84
N TYR A 103 10.99 3.16 17.76
CA TYR A 103 11.84 4.34 17.76
C TYR A 103 11.00 5.57 17.38
N ASN A 104 11.39 6.73 17.86
CA ASN A 104 10.76 7.99 17.49
C ASN A 104 11.25 8.44 16.10
N VAL A 105 10.86 7.67 15.09
CA VAL A 105 11.17 7.91 13.67
C VAL A 105 9.84 8.04 12.94
N ASP A 106 9.60 9.20 12.35
CA ASP A 106 8.46 9.44 11.48
C ASP A 106 8.72 9.03 10.02
N ALA A 107 7.69 9.13 9.18
CA ALA A 107 7.81 8.74 7.78
C ALA A 107 8.78 9.66 7.00
N GLU A 108 8.80 10.97 7.27
CA GLU A 108 9.70 11.91 6.59
C GLU A 108 11.18 11.60 6.90
N GLN A 109 11.49 11.34 8.17
CA GLN A 109 12.85 10.94 8.60
C GLN A 109 13.29 9.63 7.95
N ALA A 110 12.37 8.65 7.88
CA ALA A 110 12.64 7.38 7.22
C ALA A 110 12.87 7.55 5.71
N ILE A 111 12.04 8.35 5.02
CA ILE A 111 12.20 8.67 3.59
C ILE A 111 13.55 9.33 3.33
N ARG A 112 13.92 10.38 4.10
CA ARG A 112 15.22 11.04 3.98
C ARG A 112 16.39 10.09 4.19
N ARG A 113 16.23 9.15 5.12
CA ARG A 113 17.22 8.12 5.38
C ARG A 113 17.40 7.18 4.19
N PHE A 114 16.31 6.69 3.62
CA PHE A 114 16.36 5.85 2.42
C PHE A 114 16.97 6.59 1.23
N ALA A 115 16.56 7.83 0.97
CA ALA A 115 17.13 8.65 -0.10
C ALA A 115 18.64 8.84 0.04
N ARG A 116 19.16 8.94 1.26
CA ARG A 116 20.59 9.08 1.54
C ARG A 116 21.35 7.75 1.49
N GLU A 117 20.83 6.68 2.10
CA GLU A 117 21.53 5.41 2.28
C GLU A 117 21.32 4.44 1.13
N LEU A 118 20.20 4.54 0.42
CA LEU A 118 19.81 3.69 -0.71
C LEU A 118 19.31 4.55 -1.90
N PRO A 119 20.13 5.42 -2.49
CA PRO A 119 19.70 6.39 -3.49
C PRO A 119 19.20 5.77 -4.80
N HIS A 120 19.42 4.49 -5.02
CA HIS A 120 18.90 3.73 -6.16
C HIS A 120 17.50 3.15 -5.91
N VAL A 121 17.00 3.22 -4.66
CA VAL A 121 15.67 2.73 -4.30
C VAL A 121 14.66 3.85 -4.41
N ARG A 122 13.59 3.61 -5.15
CA ARG A 122 12.45 4.53 -5.27
C ARG A 122 11.57 4.41 -4.04
N VAL A 123 11.35 5.52 -3.37
CA VAL A 123 10.60 5.56 -2.12
C VAL A 123 9.20 6.08 -2.36
N TYR A 124 8.19 5.28 -2.10
CA TYR A 124 6.80 5.71 -1.98
C TYR A 124 6.46 5.99 -0.53
N ALA A 125 5.50 6.89 -0.32
CA ALA A 125 4.99 7.21 1.01
C ALA A 125 3.48 6.90 1.12
N GLY A 126 3.00 6.60 2.32
CA GLY A 126 1.58 6.43 2.57
C GLY A 126 0.83 7.76 2.51
N LEU A 127 -0.38 7.76 1.92
CA LEU A 127 -1.39 8.82 1.99
C LEU A 127 -2.62 8.27 2.69
N ASP A 128 -3.11 8.98 3.71
CA ASP A 128 -4.28 8.55 4.48
C ASP A 128 -5.39 9.63 4.42
N PRO A 129 -6.44 9.41 3.60
CA PRO A 129 -7.49 10.41 3.38
C PRO A 129 -8.40 10.63 4.59
N TYR A 130 -8.21 9.87 5.68
CA TYR A 130 -9.12 9.87 6.83
C TYR A 130 -8.50 10.42 8.11
N ARG A 131 -7.19 10.73 8.10
CA ARG A 131 -6.45 11.01 9.32
C ARG A 131 -6.50 12.47 9.73
N GLN A 132 -6.48 13.38 8.77
CA GLN A 132 -6.35 14.83 9.02
C GLN A 132 -7.13 15.65 7.98
N SER A 133 -7.13 16.99 8.12
CA SER A 133 -7.78 17.87 7.15
C SER A 133 -7.04 17.85 5.81
N PHE A 134 -7.75 18.24 4.73
CA PHE A 134 -7.15 18.35 3.38
C PHE A 134 -5.90 19.24 3.37
N ALA A 135 -5.94 20.38 4.05
CA ALA A 135 -4.80 21.30 4.10
C ALA A 135 -3.58 20.66 4.79
N GLN A 136 -3.79 19.99 5.92
CA GLN A 136 -2.72 19.30 6.64
C GLN A 136 -2.17 18.13 5.83
N GLU A 137 -3.03 17.38 5.12
CA GLU A 137 -2.58 16.27 4.28
C GLU A 137 -1.75 16.81 3.10
N ARG A 138 -2.19 17.86 2.41
CA ARG A 138 -1.41 18.48 1.33
C ARG A 138 -0.02 18.89 1.80
N ASP A 139 0.07 19.65 2.90
CA ASP A 139 1.36 20.08 3.43
C ASP A 139 2.24 18.89 3.83
N TYR A 140 1.62 17.78 4.26
CA TYR A 140 2.34 16.56 4.62
C TYR A 140 2.82 15.79 3.38
N LEU A 141 2.05 15.77 2.30
CA LEU A 141 2.48 15.19 1.02
C LEU A 141 3.67 15.95 0.43
N GLU A 142 3.63 17.29 0.44
CA GLU A 142 4.74 18.14 0.00
C GLU A 142 6.03 17.82 0.79
N ARG A 143 5.96 17.76 2.12
CA ARG A 143 7.13 17.40 2.95
C ARG A 143 7.68 16.00 2.66
N LYS A 144 6.83 15.02 2.33
CA LYS A 144 7.27 13.68 1.95
C LYS A 144 8.00 13.68 0.60
N LEU A 145 7.52 14.47 -0.38
CA LEU A 145 8.23 14.66 -1.66
C LEU A 145 9.58 15.35 -1.43
N ASP A 146 9.62 16.41 -0.64
CA ASP A 146 10.86 17.11 -0.27
C ASP A 146 11.85 16.21 0.48
N ALA A 147 11.34 15.20 1.20
CA ALA A 147 12.15 14.19 1.86
C ALA A 147 12.75 13.16 0.88
N GLY A 148 12.25 13.08 -0.36
CA GLY A 148 12.75 12.20 -1.41
C GLY A 148 11.76 11.11 -1.85
N ALA A 149 10.49 11.18 -1.46
CA ALA A 149 9.48 10.30 -2.00
C ALA A 149 9.20 10.63 -3.48
N VAL A 150 8.95 9.61 -4.31
CA VAL A 150 8.58 9.76 -5.72
C VAL A 150 7.06 9.77 -5.94
N GLY A 151 6.30 9.40 -4.92
CA GLY A 151 4.84 9.32 -5.01
C GLY A 151 4.21 8.63 -3.79
N PHE A 152 2.95 8.26 -3.94
CA PHE A 152 2.11 7.86 -2.83
C PHE A 152 1.33 6.57 -3.11
N PHE A 153 1.22 5.74 -2.07
CA PHE A 153 0.19 4.71 -1.95
C PHE A 153 -0.89 5.21 -1.00
N THR A 154 -2.12 5.28 -1.47
CA THR A 154 -3.22 5.77 -0.62
C THR A 154 -3.74 4.67 0.29
N GLN A 155 -4.34 5.04 1.42
CA GLN A 155 -5.28 4.12 2.07
C GLN A 155 -6.47 3.85 1.13
N PRO A 156 -7.17 2.72 1.29
CA PRO A 156 -8.32 2.39 0.45
C PRO A 156 -9.41 3.48 0.49
N PHE A 157 -9.87 3.85 -0.69
CA PHE A 157 -11.03 4.72 -0.85
C PHE A 157 -12.33 3.92 -0.99
N PHE A 158 -13.42 4.52 -0.52
CA PHE A 158 -14.78 3.98 -0.62
C PHE A 158 -15.74 4.93 -1.36
N ASP A 159 -15.23 6.02 -1.93
CA ASP A 159 -16.01 7.01 -2.67
C ASP A 159 -15.14 7.66 -3.76
N LEU A 160 -15.55 7.56 -5.02
CA LEU A 160 -14.84 8.16 -6.14
C LEU A 160 -14.73 9.69 -6.05
N ARG A 161 -15.75 10.36 -5.50
CA ARG A 161 -15.71 11.82 -5.29
C ARG A 161 -14.60 12.23 -4.32
N LEU A 162 -14.30 11.37 -3.35
CA LEU A 162 -13.16 11.60 -2.45
C LEU A 162 -11.84 11.36 -3.17
N MET A 163 -11.76 10.37 -4.07
CA MET A 163 -10.58 10.17 -4.94
C MET A 163 -10.35 11.38 -5.84
N GLU A 164 -11.41 11.94 -6.44
CA GLU A 164 -11.34 13.16 -7.26
C GLU A 164 -10.77 14.34 -6.47
N ALA A 165 -11.32 14.58 -5.26
CA ALA A 165 -10.85 15.66 -4.40
C ALA A 165 -9.38 15.49 -3.99
N TYR A 166 -8.93 14.26 -3.77
CA TYR A 166 -7.51 13.98 -3.48
C TYR A 166 -6.63 14.04 -4.72
N ALA A 167 -7.14 13.73 -5.91
CA ALA A 167 -6.38 13.90 -7.16
C ALA A 167 -5.98 15.36 -7.39
N ASP A 168 -6.87 16.30 -7.04
CA ASP A 168 -6.59 17.74 -7.12
C ASP A 168 -5.66 18.24 -6.00
N LEU A 169 -5.57 17.48 -4.90
CA LEU A 169 -4.74 17.83 -3.74
C LEU A 169 -3.28 17.37 -3.89
N ILE A 170 -3.07 16.25 -4.56
CA ILE A 170 -1.75 15.64 -4.71
C ILE A 170 -0.88 16.53 -5.61
N PRO A 171 0.37 16.86 -5.20
CA PRO A 171 1.27 17.67 -6.01
C PRO A 171 1.51 17.09 -7.41
N GLU A 172 1.54 17.97 -8.41
CA GLU A 172 1.78 17.60 -9.80
C GLU A 172 3.11 16.86 -9.98
N GLY A 173 3.11 15.82 -10.80
CA GLY A 173 4.30 15.00 -11.07
C GLY A 173 4.52 13.85 -10.08
N ALA A 174 3.79 13.81 -8.96
CA ALA A 174 3.86 12.67 -8.05
C ALA A 174 3.18 11.44 -8.62
N GLU A 175 3.81 10.27 -8.50
CA GLU A 175 3.16 8.99 -8.84
C GLU A 175 2.12 8.63 -7.79
N VAL A 176 0.95 8.16 -8.22
CA VAL A 176 -0.12 7.78 -7.30
C VAL A 176 -0.54 6.33 -7.55
N TRP A 177 -0.63 5.57 -6.46
CA TRP A 177 -1.21 4.25 -6.40
C TRP A 177 -2.50 4.33 -5.58
N TRP A 178 -3.64 4.34 -6.28
CA TRP A 178 -4.96 4.41 -5.65
C TRP A 178 -5.32 3.08 -5.00
N GLY A 179 -5.59 3.11 -3.71
CA GLY A 179 -5.90 1.91 -2.93
C GLY A 179 -7.39 1.59 -2.91
N LEU A 180 -7.74 0.34 -3.19
CA LEU A 180 -9.08 -0.21 -3.05
C LEU A 180 -9.04 -1.51 -2.25
N THR A 181 -10.09 -1.75 -1.49
CA THR A 181 -10.28 -3.00 -0.76
C THR A 181 -11.73 -3.45 -0.82
N ASN A 182 -11.99 -4.69 -0.46
CA ASN A 182 -13.34 -5.20 -0.32
C ASN A 182 -13.80 -5.18 1.15
N VAL A 183 -14.99 -4.65 1.37
CA VAL A 183 -15.66 -4.61 2.67
C VAL A 183 -17.04 -5.23 2.52
N THR A 184 -17.18 -6.49 2.96
CA THR A 184 -18.34 -7.33 2.67
C THR A 184 -19.11 -7.81 3.90
N THR A 185 -18.70 -7.38 5.10
CA THR A 185 -19.34 -7.74 6.36
C THR A 185 -19.46 -6.55 7.29
N GLU A 186 -20.46 -6.53 8.17
CA GLU A 186 -20.59 -5.49 9.21
C GLU A 186 -19.34 -5.37 10.09
N GLY A 187 -18.70 -6.50 10.40
CA GLY A 187 -17.45 -6.49 11.17
C GLY A 187 -16.31 -5.79 10.43
N SER A 188 -16.21 -5.94 9.11
CA SER A 188 -15.22 -5.21 8.30
C SER A 188 -15.59 -3.73 8.15
N VAL A 189 -16.89 -3.38 8.01
CA VAL A 189 -17.35 -1.98 8.04
C VAL A 189 -16.92 -1.31 9.33
N ASN A 190 -17.26 -1.92 10.47
CA ASN A 190 -16.92 -1.38 11.79
C ASN A 190 -15.39 -1.25 11.99
N TYR A 191 -14.61 -2.22 11.51
CA TYR A 191 -13.15 -2.16 11.57
C TYR A 191 -12.61 -0.93 10.82
N TRP A 192 -13.01 -0.73 9.57
CA TRP A 192 -12.55 0.40 8.76
C TRP A 192 -13.03 1.74 9.33
N ALA A 193 -14.29 1.83 9.77
CA ALA A 193 -14.83 3.05 10.36
C ALA A 193 -14.14 3.41 11.68
N SER A 194 -13.91 2.44 12.57
CA SER A 194 -13.37 2.72 13.91
C SER A 194 -11.85 2.84 13.93
N ARG A 195 -11.13 1.97 13.22
CA ARG A 195 -9.67 1.92 13.24
C ARG A 195 -9.04 2.88 12.24
N ASN A 196 -9.59 2.94 11.04
CA ASN A 196 -9.06 3.76 9.95
C ASN A 196 -9.85 5.06 9.76
N ARG A 197 -10.96 5.26 10.49
CA ARG A 197 -11.85 6.43 10.34
C ARG A 197 -12.41 6.57 8.93
N ALA A 198 -12.51 5.46 8.20
CA ALA A 198 -13.00 5.46 6.83
C ALA A 198 -14.43 6.00 6.75
N VAL A 199 -14.69 6.79 5.73
CA VAL A 199 -16.00 7.37 5.44
C VAL A 199 -16.61 6.64 4.26
N TYR A 200 -17.85 6.21 4.41
CA TYR A 200 -18.60 5.53 3.36
C TYR A 200 -19.64 6.47 2.74
N PRO A 201 -19.85 6.43 1.42
CA PRO A 201 -20.96 7.14 0.80
C PRO A 201 -22.30 6.56 1.26
N ARG A 202 -23.39 7.34 1.17
CA ARG A 202 -24.73 6.84 1.53
C ARG A 202 -25.20 5.67 0.70
N SER A 203 -24.65 5.50 -0.50
CA SER A 203 -24.93 4.38 -1.41
C SER A 203 -24.07 3.15 -1.14
N PHE A 204 -23.24 3.18 -0.09
CA PHE A 204 -22.40 2.04 0.25
C PHE A 204 -23.23 0.84 0.71
N GLU A 205 -22.90 -0.32 0.17
CA GLU A 205 -23.44 -1.60 0.58
C GLU A 205 -22.28 -2.57 0.86
N PRO A 206 -22.27 -3.26 2.01
CA PRO A 206 -21.21 -4.21 2.34
C PRO A 206 -21.39 -5.54 1.57
N THR A 207 -21.46 -5.44 0.25
CA THR A 207 -21.61 -6.58 -0.67
C THR A 207 -20.41 -6.69 -1.60
N LEU A 208 -20.11 -7.90 -2.06
CA LEU A 208 -19.03 -8.11 -3.02
C LEU A 208 -19.34 -7.38 -4.33
N GLU A 209 -20.57 -7.36 -4.78
CA GLU A 209 -21.00 -6.68 -6.00
C GLU A 209 -20.73 -5.18 -5.96
N TRP A 210 -21.08 -4.52 -4.85
CA TRP A 210 -20.80 -3.09 -4.66
C TRP A 210 -19.29 -2.80 -4.72
N ASN A 211 -18.50 -3.60 -3.99
CA ASN A 211 -17.04 -3.43 -3.96
C ASN A 211 -16.40 -3.70 -5.33
N ARG A 212 -16.90 -4.67 -6.09
CA ARG A 212 -16.44 -4.97 -7.46
C ARG A 212 -16.75 -3.82 -8.42
N ARG A 213 -17.95 -3.23 -8.32
CA ARG A 213 -18.31 -2.05 -9.12
C ARG A 213 -17.38 -0.88 -8.82
N LEU A 214 -17.17 -0.55 -7.53
CA LEU A 214 -16.24 0.49 -7.13
C LEU A 214 -14.81 0.20 -7.63
N ALA A 215 -14.35 -1.05 -7.58
CA ALA A 215 -13.03 -1.44 -8.08
C ALA A 215 -12.89 -1.19 -9.59
N GLY A 216 -13.91 -1.50 -10.38
CA GLY A 216 -13.95 -1.22 -11.83
C GLY A 216 -13.94 0.26 -12.14
N ASP A 217 -14.77 1.04 -11.44
CA ASP A 217 -14.86 2.49 -11.60
C ASP A 217 -13.54 3.18 -11.21
N ALA A 218 -12.92 2.74 -10.12
CA ALA A 218 -11.62 3.28 -9.67
C ALA A 218 -10.46 2.91 -10.62
N LEU A 219 -10.51 1.72 -11.22
CA LEU A 219 -9.53 1.35 -12.25
C LEU A 219 -9.67 2.24 -13.50
N HIS A 220 -10.90 2.54 -13.91
CA HIS A 220 -11.16 3.48 -15.00
C HIS A 220 -10.63 4.88 -14.65
N PHE A 221 -10.96 5.39 -13.46
CA PHE A 221 -10.47 6.65 -12.93
C PHE A 221 -8.93 6.75 -12.98
N ALA A 222 -8.23 5.72 -12.51
CA ALA A 222 -6.76 5.70 -12.52
C ALA A 222 -6.20 5.71 -13.96
N ARG A 223 -6.83 4.97 -14.88
CA ARG A 223 -6.45 4.91 -16.31
C ARG A 223 -6.59 6.26 -17.00
N GLU A 224 -7.71 6.95 -16.81
CA GLU A 224 -7.95 8.27 -17.39
C GLU A 224 -6.91 9.31 -16.97
N ARG A 225 -6.37 9.18 -15.76
CA ARG A 225 -5.35 10.08 -15.21
C ARG A 225 -3.90 9.63 -15.42
N GLY A 226 -3.69 8.48 -16.07
CA GLY A 226 -2.35 7.91 -16.24
C GLY A 226 -1.66 7.52 -14.92
N GLN A 227 -2.45 7.37 -13.86
CA GLN A 227 -2.00 6.98 -12.53
C GLN A 227 -2.13 5.47 -12.31
N HIS A 228 -1.70 4.97 -11.16
CA HIS A 228 -1.64 3.55 -10.83
C HIS A 228 -2.74 3.17 -9.84
N ILE A 229 -2.99 1.87 -9.69
CA ILE A 229 -3.98 1.35 -8.75
C ILE A 229 -3.44 0.11 -8.04
N TYR A 230 -3.81 -0.06 -6.79
CA TYR A 230 -3.58 -1.31 -6.10
C TYR A 230 -4.84 -1.80 -5.39
N PHE A 231 -5.00 -3.11 -5.34
CA PHE A 231 -6.11 -3.76 -4.67
C PHE A 231 -5.61 -4.55 -3.47
N GLN A 232 -6.35 -4.46 -2.38
CA GLN A 232 -6.09 -5.14 -1.13
C GLN A 232 -7.22 -6.13 -0.85
N PRO A 233 -7.18 -7.37 -1.37
CA PRO A 233 -8.20 -8.38 -1.08
C PRO A 233 -8.09 -8.82 0.38
N ILE A 234 -9.15 -8.55 1.17
CA ILE A 234 -9.18 -8.91 2.59
C ILE A 234 -10.25 -9.97 2.82
N ARG A 235 -9.83 -11.18 3.24
CA ARG A 235 -10.70 -12.31 3.56
C ARG A 235 -11.65 -12.73 2.42
N THR A 236 -11.28 -12.41 1.19
CA THR A 236 -11.99 -12.78 -0.03
C THR A 236 -10.94 -13.33 -0.99
N ASP A 237 -11.32 -14.33 -1.76
CA ASP A 237 -10.47 -14.84 -2.83
C ASP A 237 -10.24 -13.74 -3.87
N VAL A 238 -9.01 -13.62 -4.35
CA VAL A 238 -8.63 -12.56 -5.29
C VAL A 238 -9.35 -12.70 -6.64
N VAL A 239 -9.59 -13.94 -7.08
CA VAL A 239 -10.29 -14.20 -8.34
C VAL A 239 -11.78 -13.87 -8.19
N GLU A 240 -12.39 -14.18 -7.05
CA GLU A 240 -13.76 -13.81 -6.74
C GLU A 240 -13.94 -12.28 -6.70
N TYR A 241 -12.98 -11.56 -6.12
CA TYR A 241 -13.05 -10.09 -6.02
C TYR A 241 -12.79 -9.39 -7.36
N LEU A 242 -11.76 -9.79 -8.09
CA LEU A 242 -11.25 -9.03 -9.23
C LEU A 242 -11.45 -9.70 -10.60
N GLY A 243 -11.93 -10.94 -10.64
CA GLY A 243 -12.22 -11.65 -11.88
C GLY A 243 -13.21 -10.88 -12.77
N GLY A 244 -12.83 -10.62 -14.03
CA GLY A 244 -13.60 -9.83 -14.98
C GLY A 244 -13.49 -8.31 -14.80
N ILE A 245 -12.68 -7.83 -13.84
CA ILE A 245 -12.29 -6.42 -13.69
C ILE A 245 -10.86 -6.21 -14.22
N LEU A 246 -9.97 -7.16 -13.97
CA LEU A 246 -8.58 -7.18 -14.40
C LEU A 246 -8.34 -8.08 -15.60
#